data_196caa9b753a0be3dfe0f618d1714a15
#
_entry.id   196caa9b753a0be3dfe0f618d1714a15
#
_cell.length_a   1.000
_cell.length_b   1.000
_cell.length_c   1.000
_cell.angle_alpha   90.00
_cell.angle_beta   90.00
_cell.angle_gamma   90.00
#
_symmetry.space_group_name_H-M   'P 1'
#
loop_
_entity.id
_entity.type
_entity.pdbx_description
1 polymer ?
#
loop_
_entity_poly.entity_id
_entity_poly.type
_entity_poly.pdbx_seq_one_letter_code
_entity_poly.pdbx_strand_id
1 'polypeptide(L)'
;MKSSTKTIQDLLEHYNEIQQYITNVNADIEDCQRMLDLEAAPKSPCLSAVGGSGGEKCSSEEKAVFHREKLQTQLENYRAELDKIESTFNRLKRSLESLKSFDFIQFRILKVKYIQGKTWDAASYYSGLPNSTCRSQADMALYRLSIMVFGFDDIPEQLSLDFLQS
;
A
#
# COMPACT_ATOMS: atom_id res chain seq x y z
N MET A 1 -13.09 -20.65 0.58
CA MET A 1 -11.88 -19.88 0.91
C MET A 1 -12.15 -19.08 2.18
N LYS A 2 -11.20 -19.07 3.11
CA LYS A 2 -11.29 -18.22 4.30
C LYS A 2 -11.20 -16.76 3.92
N SER A 3 -11.76 -15.87 4.73
CA SER A 3 -11.76 -14.41 4.51
C SER A 3 -10.34 -13.87 4.28
N SER A 4 -9.38 -14.29 5.11
CA SER A 4 -7.97 -13.87 5.03
C SER A 4 -7.26 -14.29 3.74
N THR A 5 -7.51 -15.54 3.26
CA THR A 5 -6.93 -16.03 2.00
C THR A 5 -7.47 -15.25 0.80
N LYS A 6 -8.77 -14.92 0.82
CA LYS A 6 -9.39 -14.07 -0.21
C LYS A 6 -8.79 -12.68 -0.21
N THR A 7 -8.60 -12.09 0.98
CA THR A 7 -7.94 -10.77 1.10
C THR A 7 -6.53 -10.77 0.52
N ILE A 8 -5.74 -11.84 0.75
CA ILE A 8 -4.41 -11.97 0.13
C ILE A 8 -4.51 -12.06 -1.39
N GLN A 9 -5.47 -12.82 -1.91
CA GLN A 9 -5.68 -12.91 -3.36
C GLN A 9 -5.99 -11.52 -3.95
N ASP A 10 -6.94 -10.80 -3.36
CA ASP A 10 -7.33 -9.46 -3.80
C ASP A 10 -6.14 -8.48 -3.75
N LEU A 11 -5.31 -8.55 -2.70
CA LEU A 11 -4.09 -7.74 -2.58
C LEU A 11 -3.03 -8.09 -3.64
N LEU A 12 -2.93 -9.35 -4.06
CA LEU A 12 -2.02 -9.77 -5.12
C LEU A 12 -2.52 -9.37 -6.51
N GLU A 13 -3.83 -9.45 -6.76
CA GLU A 13 -4.46 -9.03 -8.01
C GLU A 13 -4.31 -7.52 -8.24
N HIS A 14 -4.36 -6.71 -7.16
CA HIS A 14 -4.18 -5.27 -7.20
C HIS A 14 -2.78 -4.80 -6.75
N TYR A 15 -1.79 -5.70 -6.78
CA TYR A 15 -0.45 -5.42 -6.24
C TYR A 15 0.21 -4.20 -6.86
N ASN A 16 0.15 -4.08 -8.18
CA ASN A 16 0.78 -2.98 -8.91
C ASN A 16 0.04 -1.65 -8.70
N GLU A 17 -1.30 -1.68 -8.66
CA GLU A 17 -2.13 -0.52 -8.39
C GLU A 17 -1.90 0.02 -6.98
N ILE A 18 -1.84 -0.86 -5.98
CA ILE A 18 -1.55 -0.49 -4.58
C ILE A 18 -0.15 0.10 -4.48
N GLN A 19 0.84 -0.49 -5.13
CA GLN A 19 2.20 0.03 -5.13
C GLN A 19 2.27 1.43 -5.76
N GLN A 20 1.58 1.64 -6.88
CA GLN A 20 1.52 2.95 -7.54
C GLN A 20 0.78 3.96 -6.68
N TYR A 21 -0.33 3.57 -6.05
CA TYR A 21 -1.08 4.42 -5.13
C TYR A 21 -0.21 4.90 -3.96
N ILE A 22 0.53 4.00 -3.31
CA ILE A 22 1.47 4.35 -2.23
C ILE A 22 2.53 5.34 -2.73
N THR A 23 3.04 5.14 -3.95
CA THR A 23 4.01 6.06 -4.55
C THR A 23 3.42 7.45 -4.78
N ASN A 24 2.19 7.54 -5.27
CA ASN A 24 1.50 8.80 -5.52
C ASN A 24 1.22 9.55 -4.22
N VAL A 25 0.69 8.85 -3.20
CA VAL A 25 0.41 9.49 -1.89
C VAL A 25 1.69 9.99 -1.22
N ASN A 26 2.80 9.27 -1.35
CA ASN A 26 4.10 9.75 -0.86
C ASN A 26 4.56 11.03 -1.60
N ALA A 27 4.37 11.10 -2.91
CA ALA A 27 4.65 12.32 -3.68
C ALA A 27 3.76 13.49 -3.24
N ASP A 28 2.46 13.26 -3.00
CA ASP A 28 1.53 14.27 -2.50
C ASP A 28 1.94 14.78 -1.10
N ILE A 29 2.42 13.88 -0.22
CA ILE A 29 2.98 14.23 1.09
C ILE A 29 4.20 15.13 0.94
N GLU A 30 5.13 14.77 0.07
CA GLU A 30 6.33 15.56 -0.19
C GLU A 30 6.00 16.95 -0.76
N ASP A 31 5.02 17.03 -1.66
CA ASP A 31 4.57 18.29 -2.24
C ASP A 31 3.88 19.19 -1.19
N CYS A 32 2.99 18.65 -0.37
CA CYS A 32 2.38 19.39 0.74
C CYS A 32 3.44 19.90 1.73
N GLN A 33 4.43 19.08 2.05
CA GLN A 33 5.51 19.46 2.95
C GLN A 33 6.37 20.58 2.38
N ARG A 34 6.71 20.48 1.09
CA ARG A 34 7.45 21.53 0.37
C ARG A 34 6.68 22.86 0.35
N MET A 35 5.35 22.84 0.14
CA MET A 35 4.52 24.03 0.20
C MET A 35 4.52 24.68 1.59
N LEU A 36 4.41 23.85 2.65
CA LEU A 36 4.49 24.34 4.04
C LEU A 36 5.84 24.99 4.36
N ASP A 37 6.93 24.43 3.86
CA ASP A 37 8.28 24.94 4.05
C ASP A 37 8.49 26.28 3.31
N LEU A 38 7.94 26.40 2.10
CA LEU A 38 7.96 27.65 1.33
C LEU A 38 7.16 28.79 2.01
N GLU A 39 6.04 28.46 2.64
CA GLU A 39 5.24 29.44 3.40
C GLU A 39 5.89 29.82 4.73
N ALA A 40 6.70 28.94 5.32
CA ALA A 40 7.45 29.23 6.53
C ALA A 40 8.70 30.07 6.29
N ALA A 41 9.16 30.21 5.03
CA ALA A 41 10.30 31.02 4.69
C ALA A 41 10.00 32.53 4.98
N PRO A 42 10.94 33.26 5.61
CA PRO A 42 10.74 34.69 5.89
C PRO A 42 10.52 35.44 4.59
N LYS A 43 9.31 35.96 4.42
CA LYS A 43 9.00 36.83 3.30
C LYS A 43 9.83 38.12 3.48
N SER A 44 10.68 38.47 2.50
CA SER A 44 11.37 39.77 2.46
C SER A 44 10.32 40.86 2.66
N PRO A 45 10.57 41.88 3.50
CA PRO A 45 9.63 42.95 3.72
C PRO A 45 9.37 43.64 2.39
N CYS A 46 8.22 43.39 1.80
CA CYS A 46 7.76 44.15 0.66
C CYS A 46 7.33 45.52 1.19
N LEU A 47 8.12 46.54 0.94
CA LEU A 47 7.77 47.96 1.12
C LEU A 47 6.61 48.28 0.18
N SER A 48 5.39 47.95 0.52
CA SER A 48 4.22 48.41 -0.21
C SER A 48 3.79 49.75 0.36
N ALA A 49 3.88 50.71 -0.53
CA ALA A 49 3.44 52.10 -0.34
C ALA A 49 1.97 52.15 0.11
N VAL A 50 1.74 53.05 1.02
CA VAL A 50 0.48 53.55 1.57
C VAL A 50 -0.54 53.85 0.48
N GLY A 51 -1.78 53.42 0.67
CA GLY A 51 -2.90 53.93 -0.12
C GLY A 51 -4.20 53.16 0.02
N GLY A 52 -5.05 53.53 0.96
CA GLY A 52 -6.46 53.81 0.75
C GLY A 52 -7.51 52.68 0.73
N SER A 53 -8.49 52.88 1.63
CA SER A 53 -9.93 52.58 1.48
C SER A 53 -10.49 51.22 1.81
N GLY A 54 -11.24 51.21 2.89
CA GLY A 54 -12.38 50.50 3.39
C GLY A 54 -12.96 49.30 2.61
N GLY A 55 -13.05 48.22 3.30
CA GLY A 55 -13.76 47.00 2.97
C GLY A 55 -13.21 45.89 3.86
N GLU A 56 -14.05 45.12 4.52
CA GLU A 56 -13.68 43.94 5.29
C GLU A 56 -12.85 42.98 4.42
N LYS A 57 -11.58 43.25 4.31
CA LYS A 57 -10.61 42.37 3.67
C LYS A 57 -10.03 41.52 4.78
N CYS A 58 -10.42 40.25 4.83
CA CYS A 58 -9.64 39.23 5.48
C CYS A 58 -8.18 39.57 5.28
N SER A 59 -7.45 39.82 6.38
CA SER A 59 -6.04 40.21 6.32
C SER A 59 -5.26 39.21 5.48
N SER A 60 -4.28 39.68 4.72
CA SER A 60 -3.37 38.77 3.98
C SER A 60 -2.76 37.70 4.89
N GLU A 61 -2.56 38.05 6.15
CA GLU A 61 -2.05 37.15 7.20
C GLU A 61 -3.06 36.07 7.59
N GLU A 62 -4.35 36.39 7.74
CA GLU A 62 -5.41 35.45 8.04
C GLU A 62 -5.58 34.43 6.89
N LYS A 63 -5.48 34.86 5.66
CA LYS A 63 -5.52 33.96 4.49
C LYS A 63 -4.33 33.02 4.46
N ALA A 64 -3.13 33.51 4.80
CA ALA A 64 -1.93 32.66 4.87
C ALA A 64 -2.02 31.63 6.00
N VAL A 65 -2.54 32.04 7.17
CA VAL A 65 -2.76 31.11 8.29
C VAL A 65 -3.77 30.02 7.89
N PHE A 66 -4.92 30.43 7.33
CA PHE A 66 -5.94 29.46 6.89
C PHE A 66 -5.43 28.49 5.81
N HIS A 67 -4.62 28.97 4.87
CA HIS A 67 -4.02 28.13 3.83
C HIS A 67 -3.04 27.12 4.45
N ARG A 68 -2.22 27.54 5.39
CA ARG A 68 -1.29 26.69 6.12
C ARG A 68 -2.02 25.60 6.93
N GLU A 69 -3.07 25.95 7.66
CA GLU A 69 -3.89 25.00 8.42
C GLU A 69 -4.52 23.95 7.48
N LYS A 70 -5.01 24.38 6.32
CA LYS A 70 -5.55 23.49 5.30
C LYS A 70 -4.49 22.50 4.79
N LEU A 71 -3.29 22.97 4.48
CA LEU A 71 -2.18 22.10 4.04
C LEU A 71 -1.77 21.12 5.13
N GLN A 72 -1.71 21.53 6.39
CA GLN A 72 -1.43 20.65 7.53
C GLN A 72 -2.48 19.57 7.66
N THR A 73 -3.76 19.91 7.57
CA THR A 73 -4.86 18.93 7.61
C THR A 73 -4.79 17.94 6.45
N GLN A 74 -4.47 18.40 5.26
CA GLN A 74 -4.28 17.52 4.10
C GLN A 74 -3.11 16.56 4.31
N LEU A 75 -2.00 17.02 4.83
CA LEU A 75 -0.81 16.23 5.15
C LEU A 75 -1.13 15.12 6.18
N GLU A 76 -1.87 15.47 7.23
CA GLU A 76 -2.31 14.51 8.25
C GLU A 76 -3.24 13.45 7.66
N ASN A 77 -4.17 13.84 6.79
CA ASN A 77 -5.08 12.92 6.11
C ASN A 77 -4.32 11.93 5.21
N TYR A 78 -3.38 12.42 4.38
CA TYR A 78 -2.55 11.57 3.53
C TYR A 78 -1.71 10.58 4.34
N ARG A 79 -1.12 11.01 5.44
CA ARG A 79 -0.34 10.13 6.33
C ARG A 79 -1.22 9.06 6.97
N ALA A 80 -2.41 9.42 7.47
CA ALA A 80 -3.34 8.48 8.08
C ALA A 80 -3.87 7.45 7.07
N GLU A 81 -4.08 7.85 5.81
CA GLU A 81 -4.50 6.96 4.74
C GLU A 81 -3.37 6.01 4.33
N LEU A 82 -2.15 6.52 4.21
CA LEU A 82 -0.97 5.74 3.88
C LEU A 82 -0.71 4.65 4.92
N ASP A 83 -0.73 5.00 6.22
CA ASP A 83 -0.46 4.07 7.31
C ASP A 83 -1.39 2.83 7.29
N LYS A 84 -2.66 3.02 6.93
CA LYS A 84 -3.64 1.92 6.86
C LYS A 84 -3.27 0.87 5.81
N ILE A 85 -2.78 1.33 4.66
CA ILE A 85 -2.50 0.46 3.50
C ILE A 85 -1.08 -0.07 3.56
N GLU A 86 -0.12 0.79 3.87
CA GLU A 86 1.30 0.50 3.77
C GLU A 86 1.74 -0.60 4.73
N SER A 87 1.22 -0.62 5.95
CA SER A 87 1.56 -1.62 6.96
C SER A 87 1.28 -3.04 6.46
N THR A 88 0.06 -3.28 5.96
CA THR A 88 -0.36 -4.60 5.44
C THR A 88 0.39 -4.94 4.15
N PHE A 89 0.55 -3.96 3.26
CA PHE A 89 1.25 -4.18 1.99
C PHE A 89 2.74 -4.47 2.18
N ASN A 90 3.41 -3.81 3.10
CA ASN A 90 4.80 -4.09 3.45
C ASN A 90 4.98 -5.47 4.09
N ARG A 91 4.00 -5.94 4.89
CA ARG A 91 4.00 -7.33 5.38
C ARG A 91 3.87 -8.31 4.22
N LEU A 92 2.96 -8.06 3.26
CA LEU A 92 2.79 -8.89 2.07
C LEU A 92 4.08 -8.94 1.23
N LYS A 93 4.73 -7.79 0.99
CA LYS A 93 6.01 -7.73 0.25
C LYS A 93 7.08 -8.61 0.89
N ARG A 94 7.29 -8.47 2.20
CA ARG A 94 8.26 -9.28 2.96
C ARG A 94 7.91 -10.77 2.93
N SER A 95 6.63 -11.11 3.03
CA SER A 95 6.15 -12.49 2.95
C SER A 95 6.36 -13.10 1.57
N LEU A 96 6.19 -12.32 0.50
CA LEU A 96 6.48 -12.75 -0.87
C LEU A 96 7.98 -13.00 -1.10
N GLU A 97 8.85 -12.13 -0.59
CA GLU A 97 10.31 -12.35 -0.67
C GLU A 97 10.73 -13.57 0.15
N SER A 98 10.12 -13.81 1.30
CA SER A 98 10.34 -15.02 2.07
C SER A 98 9.89 -16.26 1.30
N LEU A 99 8.66 -16.25 0.74
CA LEU A 99 8.14 -17.35 -0.08
C LEU A 99 9.05 -17.65 -1.29
N LYS A 100 9.57 -16.61 -1.95
CA LYS A 100 10.53 -16.74 -3.05
C LYS A 100 11.81 -17.46 -2.63
N SER A 101 12.24 -17.30 -1.39
CA SER A 101 13.46 -17.91 -0.87
C SER A 101 13.30 -19.39 -0.55
N PHE A 102 12.14 -19.83 0.00
CA PHE A 102 11.95 -21.22 0.39
C PHE A 102 11.09 -22.03 -0.56
N ASP A 103 10.20 -21.42 -1.36
CA ASP A 103 9.39 -22.11 -2.37
C ASP A 103 9.24 -21.25 -3.64
N PHE A 104 10.28 -21.25 -4.45
CA PHE A 104 10.34 -20.45 -5.68
C PHE A 104 9.23 -20.82 -6.68
N ILE A 105 8.78 -22.09 -6.70
CA ILE A 105 7.72 -22.53 -7.62
C ILE A 105 6.40 -21.89 -7.23
N GLN A 106 6.02 -21.93 -5.96
CA GLN A 106 4.80 -21.29 -5.45
C GLN A 106 4.84 -19.77 -5.69
N PHE A 107 5.95 -19.12 -5.39
CA PHE A 107 6.14 -17.70 -5.67
C PHE A 107 5.94 -17.37 -7.16
N ARG A 108 6.51 -18.19 -8.06
CA ARG A 108 6.38 -18.00 -9.52
C ARG A 108 4.94 -18.12 -9.98
N ILE A 109 4.20 -19.12 -9.48
CA ILE A 109 2.79 -19.32 -9.80
C ILE A 109 1.95 -18.11 -9.37
N LEU A 110 2.12 -17.66 -8.12
CA LEU A 110 1.40 -16.48 -7.61
C LEU A 110 1.73 -15.22 -8.42
N LYS A 111 3.01 -15.01 -8.72
CA LYS A 111 3.45 -13.85 -9.52
C LYS A 111 2.82 -13.84 -10.90
N VAL A 112 2.84 -14.97 -11.61
CA VAL A 112 2.31 -15.06 -12.98
C VAL A 112 0.79 -14.94 -12.98
N LYS A 113 0.11 -15.67 -12.07
CA LYS A 113 -1.35 -15.73 -12.07
C LYS A 113 -1.99 -14.45 -11.53
N TYR A 114 -1.57 -13.97 -10.36
CA TYR A 114 -2.25 -12.88 -9.66
C TYR A 114 -1.59 -11.51 -9.90
N ILE A 115 -0.28 -11.38 -9.75
CA ILE A 115 0.39 -10.08 -9.91
C ILE A 115 0.47 -9.66 -11.39
N GLN A 116 0.70 -10.62 -12.30
CA GLN A 116 0.75 -10.33 -13.75
C GLN A 116 -0.59 -10.54 -14.46
N GLY A 117 -1.62 -11.03 -13.78
CA GLY A 117 -2.95 -11.26 -14.35
C GLY A 117 -3.01 -12.26 -15.49
N LYS A 118 -2.02 -13.18 -15.61
CA LYS A 118 -1.96 -14.15 -16.73
C LYS A 118 -2.87 -15.35 -16.51
N THR A 119 -3.03 -16.17 -17.57
CA THR A 119 -3.82 -17.40 -17.54
C THR A 119 -3.15 -18.50 -16.72
N TRP A 120 -3.91 -19.53 -16.34
CA TRP A 120 -3.37 -20.73 -15.71
C TRP A 120 -2.42 -21.51 -16.62
N ASP A 121 -2.66 -21.48 -17.95
CA ASP A 121 -1.76 -22.09 -18.93
C ASP A 121 -0.39 -21.40 -18.93
N ALA A 122 -0.37 -20.08 -18.79
CA ALA A 122 0.88 -19.36 -18.61
C ALA A 122 1.57 -19.73 -17.30
N ALA A 123 0.82 -19.85 -16.18
CA ALA A 123 1.39 -20.26 -14.90
C ALA A 123 1.97 -21.70 -14.99
N SER A 124 1.26 -22.62 -15.66
CA SER A 124 1.72 -23.97 -15.97
C SER A 124 3.03 -23.96 -16.77
N TYR A 125 3.07 -23.20 -17.86
CA TYR A 125 4.27 -23.08 -18.69
C TYR A 125 5.49 -22.56 -17.91
N TYR A 126 5.30 -21.49 -17.13
CA TYR A 126 6.41 -20.89 -16.37
C TYR A 126 6.85 -21.72 -15.16
N SER A 127 5.95 -22.48 -14.55
CA SER A 127 6.27 -23.34 -13.39
C SER A 127 6.76 -24.75 -13.77
N GLY A 128 6.44 -25.19 -14.98
CA GLY A 128 6.71 -26.55 -15.44
C GLY A 128 5.76 -27.59 -14.83
N LEU A 129 4.64 -27.17 -14.24
CA LEU A 129 3.67 -28.03 -13.57
C LEU A 129 2.33 -28.06 -14.33
N PRO A 130 1.56 -29.16 -14.27
CA PRO A 130 0.21 -29.22 -14.82
C PRO A 130 -0.72 -28.17 -14.20
N ASN A 131 -1.72 -27.71 -14.95
CA ASN A 131 -2.68 -26.67 -14.49
C ASN A 131 -3.37 -27.02 -13.17
N SER A 132 -3.76 -28.29 -12.96
CA SER A 132 -4.39 -28.75 -11.73
C SER A 132 -3.44 -28.61 -10.53
N THR A 133 -2.19 -28.98 -10.71
CA THR A 133 -1.14 -28.86 -9.70
C THR A 133 -0.83 -27.39 -9.42
N CYS A 134 -0.78 -26.52 -10.47
CA CYS A 134 -0.59 -25.08 -10.27
C CYS A 134 -1.68 -24.46 -9.39
N ARG A 135 -2.95 -24.85 -9.58
CA ARG A 135 -4.06 -24.35 -8.76
C ARG A 135 -3.91 -24.79 -7.30
N SER A 136 -3.63 -26.06 -7.06
CA SER A 136 -3.41 -26.58 -5.71
C SER A 136 -2.22 -25.90 -5.03
N GLN A 137 -1.11 -25.71 -5.74
CA GLN A 137 0.07 -24.99 -5.23
C GLN A 137 -0.22 -23.51 -4.96
N ALA A 138 -1.03 -22.86 -5.79
CA ALA A 138 -1.46 -21.48 -5.55
C ALA A 138 -2.31 -21.36 -4.27
N ASP A 139 -3.27 -22.29 -4.07
CA ASP A 139 -4.11 -22.29 -2.87
C ASP A 139 -3.28 -22.50 -1.60
N MET A 140 -2.30 -23.39 -1.63
CA MET A 140 -1.35 -23.59 -0.53
C MET A 140 -0.51 -22.34 -0.28
N ALA A 141 -0.01 -21.70 -1.33
CA ALA A 141 0.80 -20.49 -1.22
C ALA A 141 0.00 -19.31 -0.69
N LEU A 142 -1.25 -19.10 -1.14
CA LEU A 142 -2.16 -18.09 -0.61
C LEU A 142 -2.44 -18.31 0.88
N TYR A 143 -2.64 -19.56 1.28
CA TYR A 143 -2.82 -19.91 2.69
C TYR A 143 -1.57 -19.59 3.53
N ARG A 144 -0.37 -19.98 3.06
CA ARG A 144 0.90 -19.63 3.72
C ARG A 144 1.08 -18.12 3.85
N LEU A 145 0.81 -17.37 2.79
CA LEU A 145 0.88 -15.90 2.83
C LEU A 145 -0.13 -15.30 3.81
N SER A 146 -1.34 -15.85 3.91
CA SER A 146 -2.34 -15.35 4.88
C SER A 146 -1.85 -15.50 6.32
N ILE A 147 -1.18 -16.60 6.64
CA ILE A 147 -0.54 -16.80 7.95
C ILE A 147 0.59 -15.79 8.18
N MET A 148 1.46 -15.61 7.18
CA MET A 148 2.61 -14.69 7.31
C MET A 148 2.18 -13.23 7.47
N VAL A 149 1.07 -12.83 6.86
CA VAL A 149 0.58 -11.44 6.88
C VAL A 149 -0.32 -11.18 8.09
N PHE A 150 -1.27 -12.06 8.37
CA PHE A 150 -2.30 -11.85 9.40
C PHE A 150 -2.07 -12.64 10.68
N GLY A 151 -1.18 -13.64 10.67
CA GLY A 151 -0.90 -14.50 11.83
C GLY A 151 -1.75 -15.76 11.86
N PHE A 152 -1.66 -16.48 12.98
CA PHE A 152 -2.30 -17.79 13.17
C PHE A 152 -3.75 -17.71 13.67
N ASP A 153 -4.23 -16.56 14.07
CA ASP A 153 -5.56 -16.37 14.69
C ASP A 153 -6.73 -16.78 13.78
N ASP A 154 -6.50 -16.82 12.46
CA ASP A 154 -7.49 -17.25 11.45
C ASP A 154 -7.42 -18.74 11.12
N ILE A 155 -6.56 -19.54 11.78
CA ILE A 155 -6.42 -20.97 11.52
C ILE A 155 -7.39 -21.75 12.42
N PRO A 156 -8.25 -22.66 11.87
CA PRO A 156 -8.95 -23.62 12.71
C PRO A 156 -7.96 -24.50 13.46
N GLU A 157 -8.19 -24.75 14.74
CA GLU A 157 -7.34 -25.57 15.62
C GLU A 157 -6.92 -26.93 15.02
N GLN A 158 -7.78 -27.54 14.20
CA GLN A 158 -7.51 -28.82 13.53
C GLN A 158 -6.40 -28.78 12.47
N LEU A 159 -6.16 -27.63 11.81
CA LEU A 159 -5.13 -27.49 10.77
C LEU A 159 -3.77 -27.05 11.33
N SER A 160 -3.74 -26.50 12.54
CA SER A 160 -2.49 -26.06 13.17
C SER A 160 -1.60 -27.22 13.59
N LEU A 161 -2.18 -28.36 13.91
CA LEU A 161 -1.46 -29.58 14.35
C LEU A 161 -0.83 -30.34 13.18
N ASP A 162 -1.53 -30.45 12.05
CA ASP A 162 -1.04 -31.18 10.87
C ASP A 162 0.11 -30.44 10.17
N PHE A 163 0.13 -29.11 10.25
CA PHE A 163 1.19 -28.28 9.64
C PHE A 163 2.51 -28.34 10.42
N LEU A 164 2.45 -28.56 11.75
CA LEU A 164 3.64 -28.64 12.60
C LEU A 164 4.26 -30.04 12.63
N GLN A 165 3.59 -31.07 12.04
CA GLN A 165 4.06 -32.45 12.01
C GLN A 165 4.62 -32.87 10.63
N SER A 166 4.61 -31.99 9.64
CA SER A 166 5.21 -32.19 8.30
C SER A 166 6.53 -31.44 8.15
#